data_9a8696cd9813de8ee7db6324afd00b02
#
_entry.id   9a8696cd9813de8ee7db6324afd00b02
#
_cell.length_a   1.000
_cell.length_b   1.000
_cell.length_c   1.000
_cell.angle_alpha   90.00
_cell.angle_beta   90.00
_cell.angle_gamma   90.00
#
_symmetry.space_group_name_H-M   'P 1'
#
loop_
_entity.id
_entity.type
_entity.pdbx_description
1 polymer ?
#
loop_
_entity_poly.entity_id
_entity_poly.type
_entity_poly.pdbx_seq_one_letter_code
_entity_poly.pdbx_strand_id
1 'polypeptide(L)'
;TVKPGKFNAAIRPSGEILPAQGTERTIVATTSGVISLGGKTGRLLPGIKVGKGASVAEISAREMAEGDPIMKSRAAYESAQKEFERAEGLLKVNAISQKAYEQAKKEYETAKAEYDAYNGKTGEKGLQVTAPMNGYITQVLVNEGDYVTAGQPVAVVSQNGRLQLRADL
;
A
#
# COMPACT_ATOMS: atom_id res chain seq x y z
N THR A 1 -18.75 71.50 -20.26
CA THR A 1 -17.90 70.78 -21.26
C THR A 1 -17.51 69.45 -20.66
N VAL A 2 -18.10 68.33 -21.12
CA VAL A 2 -17.77 66.97 -20.74
C VAL A 2 -16.50 66.57 -21.49
N LYS A 3 -15.44 66.20 -20.77
CA LYS A 3 -14.21 65.72 -21.42
C LYS A 3 -14.28 64.16 -21.44
N PRO A 4 -13.98 63.57 -22.62
CA PRO A 4 -13.88 62.08 -22.67
C PRO A 4 -12.71 61.59 -21.83
N GLY A 5 -12.98 60.75 -20.82
CA GLY A 5 -11.99 60.08 -19.99
C GLY A 5 -12.00 58.58 -20.28
N LYS A 6 -10.82 57.90 -20.14
CA LYS A 6 -10.75 56.45 -20.24
C LYS A 6 -11.43 55.87 -19.01
N PHE A 7 -12.50 55.11 -19.22
CA PHE A 7 -13.16 54.32 -18.17
C PHE A 7 -12.55 52.93 -18.18
N ASN A 8 -11.85 52.57 -17.10
CA ASN A 8 -11.34 51.23 -16.91
C ASN A 8 -12.34 50.43 -16.06
N ALA A 9 -13.11 49.56 -16.69
CA ALA A 9 -13.92 48.60 -15.99
C ALA A 9 -12.98 47.50 -15.42
N ALA A 10 -12.83 47.43 -14.12
CA ALA A 10 -12.08 46.38 -13.48
C ALA A 10 -13.04 45.24 -13.09
N ILE A 11 -12.91 44.12 -13.76
CA ILE A 11 -13.58 42.87 -13.38
C ILE A 11 -12.69 42.20 -12.34
N ARG A 12 -13.22 41.87 -11.16
CA ARG A 12 -12.54 41.11 -10.13
C ARG A 12 -13.13 39.70 -10.08
N PRO A 13 -12.63 38.76 -10.88
CA PRO A 13 -13.09 37.40 -10.81
C PRO A 13 -12.64 36.78 -9.48
N SER A 14 -13.51 35.99 -8.85
CA SER A 14 -13.13 35.04 -7.83
C SER A 14 -12.70 33.74 -8.49
N GLY A 15 -11.67 33.09 -7.95
CA GLY A 15 -11.20 31.84 -8.51
C GLY A 15 -10.67 30.91 -7.44
N GLU A 16 -10.85 29.62 -7.68
CA GLU A 16 -10.34 28.56 -6.83
C GLU A 16 -9.19 27.84 -7.54
N ILE A 17 -8.11 27.60 -6.81
CA ILE A 17 -6.98 26.82 -7.31
C ILE A 17 -7.22 25.35 -6.93
N LEU A 18 -7.43 24.52 -7.94
CA LEU A 18 -7.68 23.10 -7.78
C LEU A 18 -6.51 22.27 -8.38
N PRO A 19 -6.23 21.08 -7.85
CA PRO A 19 -5.31 20.16 -8.52
C PRO A 19 -5.85 19.78 -9.91
N ALA A 20 -4.98 19.67 -10.90
CA ALA A 20 -5.39 19.21 -12.23
C ALA A 20 -5.89 17.77 -12.17
N GLN A 21 -6.93 17.44 -12.94
CA GLN A 21 -7.48 16.09 -13.00
C GLN A 21 -6.40 15.06 -13.34
N GLY A 22 -6.42 13.91 -12.64
CA GLY A 22 -5.47 12.80 -12.84
C GLY A 22 -4.14 12.92 -12.08
N THR A 23 -3.94 14.01 -11.32
CA THR A 23 -2.75 14.17 -10.45
C THR A 23 -2.93 13.55 -9.07
N GLU A 24 -4.10 13.04 -8.75
CA GLU A 24 -4.43 12.43 -7.48
C GLU A 24 -4.57 10.91 -7.59
N ARG A 25 -4.11 10.21 -6.58
CA ARG A 25 -4.28 8.77 -6.40
C ARG A 25 -4.67 8.46 -4.96
N THR A 26 -5.67 7.62 -4.83
CA THR A 26 -6.07 7.10 -3.53
C THR A 26 -5.16 5.95 -3.12
N ILE A 27 -4.65 6.01 -1.91
CA ILE A 27 -3.94 4.92 -1.25
C ILE A 27 -5.00 4.08 -0.57
N VAL A 28 -5.04 2.78 -0.89
CA VAL A 28 -6.01 1.84 -0.33
C VAL A 28 -5.33 0.81 0.56
N ALA A 29 -6.06 0.29 1.53
CA ALA A 29 -5.63 -0.81 2.37
C ALA A 29 -5.43 -2.08 1.52
N THR A 30 -4.29 -2.72 1.66
CA THR A 30 -3.94 -3.95 0.92
C THR A 30 -4.49 -5.21 1.56
N THR A 31 -4.84 -5.14 2.85
CA THR A 31 -5.42 -6.23 3.65
C THR A 31 -6.36 -5.66 4.69
N SER A 32 -7.15 -6.52 5.32
CA SER A 32 -7.97 -6.14 6.47
C SER A 32 -7.16 -6.22 7.76
N GLY A 33 -7.45 -5.36 8.73
CA GLY A 33 -6.78 -5.35 10.02
C GLY A 33 -6.79 -3.97 10.69
N VAL A 34 -6.06 -3.83 11.77
CA VAL A 34 -5.88 -2.57 12.50
C VAL A 34 -4.76 -1.76 11.86
N ILE A 35 -5.06 -0.52 11.47
CA ILE A 35 -4.09 0.36 10.81
C ILE A 35 -3.26 1.14 11.83
N SER A 36 -1.97 1.25 11.56
CA SER A 36 -1.04 2.16 12.24
C SER A 36 -0.54 3.18 11.25
N LEU A 37 -0.83 4.47 11.52
CA LEU A 37 -0.45 5.60 10.68
C LEU A 37 0.99 6.04 10.98
N GLY A 38 1.93 5.23 10.58
CA GLY A 38 3.35 5.51 10.77
C GLY A 38 4.16 4.42 10.09
N GLY A 39 4.96 4.81 9.13
CA GLY A 39 5.95 3.95 8.49
C GLY A 39 7.35 4.48 8.73
N LYS A 40 8.33 4.00 7.98
CA LYS A 40 9.72 4.51 8.00
C LYS A 40 9.83 6.00 7.69
N THR A 41 8.79 6.61 7.11
CA THR A 41 8.70 8.03 6.73
C THR A 41 8.14 8.93 7.85
N GLY A 42 7.76 8.37 9.01
CA GLY A 42 7.13 9.10 10.10
C GLY A 42 5.59 9.00 10.08
N ARG A 43 4.95 9.81 10.90
CA ARG A 43 3.48 9.81 11.03
C ARG A 43 2.82 10.34 9.77
N LEU A 44 1.81 9.64 9.26
CA LEU A 44 1.04 10.06 8.09
C LEU A 44 0.17 11.29 8.42
N LEU A 45 0.52 12.43 7.84
CA LEU A 45 -0.21 13.69 8.03
C LEU A 45 -0.41 14.38 6.67
N PRO A 46 -1.47 15.18 6.50
CA PRO A 46 -1.62 16.04 5.33
C PRO A 46 -0.42 16.97 5.16
N GLY A 47 0.03 17.17 3.93
CA GLY A 47 1.18 18.00 3.57
C GLY A 47 2.53 17.27 3.55
N ILE A 48 2.62 16.03 4.02
CA ILE A 48 3.87 15.25 3.99
C ILE A 48 4.18 14.81 2.56
N LYS A 49 5.44 14.98 2.15
CA LYS A 49 5.97 14.48 0.89
C LYS A 49 6.22 12.98 0.99
N VAL A 50 5.74 12.22 0.01
CA VAL A 50 5.92 10.78 -0.10
C VAL A 50 6.53 10.41 -1.45
N GLY A 51 7.41 9.42 -1.46
CA GLY A 51 7.96 8.82 -2.66
C GLY A 51 7.15 7.60 -3.10
N LYS A 52 7.19 7.27 -4.39
CA LYS A 52 6.63 6.01 -4.90
C LYS A 52 7.26 4.81 -4.17
N GLY A 53 6.41 3.94 -3.62
CA GLY A 53 6.85 2.77 -2.85
C GLY A 53 7.20 3.07 -1.38
N ALA A 54 7.15 4.35 -0.94
CA ALA A 54 7.36 4.67 0.47
C ALA A 54 6.21 4.11 1.32
N SER A 55 6.57 3.48 2.46
CA SER A 55 5.59 3.00 3.44
C SER A 55 4.96 4.19 4.14
N VAL A 56 3.65 4.31 4.06
CA VAL A 56 2.85 5.40 4.65
C VAL A 56 2.05 4.96 5.86
N ALA A 57 1.71 3.68 5.93
CA ALA A 57 1.01 3.07 7.06
C ALA A 57 1.35 1.58 7.12
N GLU A 58 1.01 0.94 8.23
CA GLU A 58 1.13 -0.51 8.43
C GLU A 58 -0.21 -1.06 8.91
N ILE A 59 -0.61 -2.23 8.43
CA ILE A 59 -1.85 -2.90 8.82
C ILE A 59 -1.49 -4.21 9.53
N SER A 60 -1.90 -4.31 10.80
CA SER A 60 -1.74 -5.52 11.61
C SER A 60 -2.98 -6.40 11.51
N ALA A 61 -2.78 -7.64 11.11
CA ALA A 61 -3.83 -8.67 11.11
C ALA A 61 -3.73 -9.62 12.34
N ARG A 62 -2.88 -9.30 13.33
CA ARG A 62 -2.57 -10.20 14.47
C ARG A 62 -3.76 -10.50 15.36
N GLU A 63 -4.70 -9.55 15.46
CA GLU A 63 -5.89 -9.68 16.31
C GLU A 63 -7.11 -10.21 15.56
N MET A 64 -6.94 -10.67 14.31
CA MET A 64 -8.06 -11.24 13.53
C MET A 64 -8.35 -12.67 14.00
N ALA A 65 -9.65 -13.00 14.06
CA ALA A 65 -10.12 -14.36 14.40
C ALA A 65 -9.56 -15.44 13.46
N GLU A 66 -9.27 -15.09 12.21
CA GLU A 66 -8.67 -15.98 11.21
C GLU A 66 -7.15 -16.11 11.34
N GLY A 67 -6.53 -15.36 12.25
CA GLY A 67 -5.09 -15.31 12.48
C GLY A 67 -4.32 -14.50 11.44
N ASP A 68 -3.04 -14.26 11.73
CA ASP A 68 -2.15 -13.49 10.86
C ASP A 68 -1.78 -14.29 9.60
N PRO A 69 -2.15 -13.85 8.39
CA PRO A 69 -1.83 -14.55 7.14
C PRO A 69 -0.33 -14.66 6.90
N ILE A 70 0.47 -13.72 7.41
CA ILE A 70 1.93 -13.75 7.31
C ILE A 70 2.49 -14.91 8.14
N MET A 71 2.01 -15.06 9.38
CA MET A 71 2.43 -16.15 10.26
C MET A 71 2.01 -17.52 9.71
N LYS A 72 0.81 -17.60 9.11
CA LYS A 72 0.34 -18.83 8.46
C LYS A 72 1.19 -19.21 7.25
N SER A 73 1.46 -18.26 6.35
CA SER A 73 2.28 -18.50 5.15
C SER A 73 3.72 -18.86 5.52
N ARG A 74 4.28 -18.24 6.57
CA ARG A 74 5.60 -18.60 7.10
C ARG A 74 5.64 -20.01 7.66
N ALA A 75 4.66 -20.38 8.49
CA ALA A 75 4.59 -21.72 9.07
C ALA A 75 4.42 -22.81 7.98
N ALA A 76 3.59 -22.52 6.95
CA ALA A 76 3.41 -23.41 5.80
C ALA A 76 4.72 -23.58 5.02
N TYR A 77 5.42 -22.48 4.77
CA TYR A 77 6.72 -22.50 4.07
C TYR A 77 7.78 -23.31 4.87
N GLU A 78 7.93 -23.05 6.17
CA GLU A 78 8.89 -23.77 7.01
C GLU A 78 8.57 -25.28 7.09
N SER A 79 7.28 -25.65 7.13
CA SER A 79 6.84 -27.06 7.10
C SER A 79 7.16 -27.73 5.75
N ALA A 80 6.78 -27.07 4.66
CA ALA A 80 7.01 -27.59 3.30
C ALA A 80 8.50 -27.69 2.97
N GLN A 81 9.32 -26.77 3.46
CA GLN A 81 10.77 -26.81 3.30
C GLN A 81 11.37 -28.06 3.96
N LYS A 82 10.98 -28.32 5.22
CA LYS A 82 11.47 -29.52 5.95
C LYS A 82 11.07 -30.82 5.26
N GLU A 83 9.84 -30.88 4.71
CA GLU A 83 9.36 -32.06 4.00
C GLU A 83 10.09 -32.26 2.67
N PHE A 84 10.35 -31.18 1.93
CA PHE A 84 11.13 -31.21 0.70
C PHE A 84 12.58 -31.67 0.96
N GLU A 85 13.26 -31.12 1.99
CA GLU A 85 14.61 -31.53 2.37
C GLU A 85 14.68 -33.01 2.77
N ARG A 86 13.65 -33.50 3.50
CA ARG A 86 13.51 -34.93 3.84
C ARG A 86 13.33 -35.79 2.58
N ALA A 87 12.42 -35.35 1.69
CA ALA A 87 12.17 -36.07 0.44
C ALA A 87 13.42 -36.12 -0.46
N GLU A 88 14.21 -35.05 -0.51
CA GLU A 88 15.48 -35.03 -1.25
C GLU A 88 16.48 -36.07 -0.68
N GLY A 89 16.60 -36.13 0.64
CA GLY A 89 17.45 -37.12 1.31
C GLY A 89 17.02 -38.55 1.05
N LEU A 90 15.72 -38.84 1.11
CA LEU A 90 15.14 -40.17 0.86
C LEU A 90 15.25 -40.61 -0.60
N LEU A 91 15.14 -39.65 -1.53
CA LEU A 91 15.32 -39.95 -2.98
C LEU A 91 16.75 -40.37 -3.28
N LYS A 92 17.77 -39.73 -2.67
CA LYS A 92 19.19 -40.09 -2.85
C LYS A 92 19.51 -41.52 -2.47
N VAL A 93 18.76 -42.10 -1.53
CA VAL A 93 18.90 -43.50 -1.11
C VAL A 93 17.82 -44.40 -1.69
N ASN A 94 17.08 -43.95 -2.70
CA ASN A 94 15.98 -44.67 -3.35
C ASN A 94 14.86 -45.15 -2.38
N ALA A 95 14.66 -44.44 -1.27
CA ALA A 95 13.65 -44.77 -0.27
C ALA A 95 12.25 -44.23 -0.59
N ILE A 96 12.12 -43.33 -1.55
CA ILE A 96 10.83 -42.80 -2.06
C ILE A 96 10.81 -42.83 -3.58
N SER A 97 9.58 -42.77 -4.14
CA SER A 97 9.38 -42.65 -5.58
C SER A 97 9.68 -41.23 -6.09
N GLN A 98 10.07 -41.13 -7.36
CA GLN A 98 10.23 -39.83 -8.04
C GLN A 98 8.96 -38.97 -7.93
N LYS A 99 7.78 -39.58 -8.07
CA LYS A 99 6.49 -38.89 -7.92
C LYS A 99 6.29 -38.27 -6.54
N ALA A 100 6.71 -38.97 -5.47
CA ALA A 100 6.61 -38.44 -4.10
C ALA A 100 7.54 -37.24 -3.90
N TYR A 101 8.75 -37.28 -4.44
CA TYR A 101 9.68 -36.16 -4.43
C TYR A 101 9.12 -34.95 -5.19
N GLU A 102 8.59 -35.15 -6.41
CA GLU A 102 8.00 -34.08 -7.22
C GLU A 102 6.81 -33.42 -6.52
N GLN A 103 6.00 -34.22 -5.78
CA GLN A 103 4.90 -33.69 -4.97
C GLN A 103 5.42 -32.78 -3.84
N ALA A 104 6.40 -33.24 -3.08
CA ALA A 104 7.02 -32.44 -2.00
C ALA A 104 7.66 -31.14 -2.54
N LYS A 105 8.32 -31.23 -3.70
CA LYS A 105 8.89 -30.08 -4.40
C LYS A 105 7.82 -29.06 -4.78
N LYS A 106 6.71 -29.51 -5.36
CA LYS A 106 5.59 -28.66 -5.76
C LYS A 106 4.97 -27.94 -4.55
N GLU A 107 4.76 -28.67 -3.46
CA GLU A 107 4.23 -28.10 -2.22
C GLU A 107 5.17 -27.04 -1.63
N TYR A 108 6.47 -27.28 -1.63
CA TYR A 108 7.49 -26.31 -1.24
C TYR A 108 7.47 -25.06 -2.13
N GLU A 109 7.45 -25.22 -3.45
CA GLU A 109 7.42 -24.10 -4.41
C GLU A 109 6.16 -23.24 -4.24
N THR A 110 5.01 -23.88 -4.00
CA THR A 110 3.73 -23.18 -3.74
C THR A 110 3.80 -22.40 -2.43
N ALA A 111 4.19 -23.04 -1.33
CA ALA A 111 4.29 -22.38 -0.03
C ALA A 111 5.34 -21.26 -0.03
N LYS A 112 6.44 -21.44 -0.76
CA LYS A 112 7.47 -20.40 -0.97
C LYS A 112 6.90 -19.19 -1.70
N ALA A 113 6.15 -19.39 -2.79
CA ALA A 113 5.55 -18.30 -3.56
C ALA A 113 4.55 -17.50 -2.72
N GLU A 114 3.75 -18.18 -1.89
CA GLU A 114 2.84 -17.52 -0.96
C GLU A 114 3.59 -16.71 0.12
N TYR A 115 4.65 -17.27 0.71
CA TYR A 115 5.47 -16.56 1.69
C TYR A 115 6.18 -15.34 1.06
N ASP A 116 6.75 -15.49 -0.13
CA ASP A 116 7.45 -14.42 -0.84
C ASP A 116 6.49 -13.28 -1.26
N ALA A 117 5.20 -13.56 -1.46
CA ALA A 117 4.20 -12.52 -1.73
C ALA A 117 4.04 -11.53 -0.56
N TYR A 118 4.27 -11.96 0.66
CA TYR A 118 4.25 -11.14 1.88
C TYR A 118 5.65 -10.64 2.27
N ASN A 119 6.69 -11.41 1.95
CA ASN A 119 8.08 -11.07 2.28
C ASN A 119 8.51 -9.79 1.56
N GLY A 120 9.13 -8.85 2.29
CA GLY A 120 9.49 -7.53 1.76
C GLY A 120 8.38 -6.47 1.80
N LYS A 121 7.12 -6.86 2.04
CA LYS A 121 6.01 -5.94 2.27
C LYS A 121 5.63 -5.83 3.75
N THR A 122 6.34 -6.55 4.61
CA THR A 122 6.09 -6.59 6.06
C THR A 122 6.93 -5.54 6.76
N GLY A 123 6.30 -4.69 7.58
CA GLY A 123 6.92 -3.77 8.51
C GLY A 123 7.02 -4.37 9.92
N GLU A 124 7.37 -3.54 10.89
CA GLU A 124 7.48 -3.98 12.29
C GLU A 124 6.13 -4.38 12.89
N LYS A 125 5.07 -3.70 12.47
CA LYS A 125 3.71 -3.87 13.02
C LYS A 125 2.78 -4.68 12.11
N GLY A 126 3.13 -4.91 10.85
CA GLY A 126 2.29 -5.66 9.92
C GLY A 126 2.63 -5.41 8.45
N LEU A 127 1.64 -5.58 7.57
CA LEU A 127 1.77 -5.33 6.14
C LEU A 127 1.83 -3.83 5.85
N GLN A 128 2.83 -3.43 5.07
CA GLN A 128 3.03 -2.04 4.68
C GLN A 128 2.04 -1.60 3.60
N VAL A 129 1.43 -0.46 3.81
CA VAL A 129 0.68 0.28 2.80
C VAL A 129 1.63 1.30 2.17
N THR A 130 1.83 1.21 0.87
CA THR A 130 2.82 2.03 0.15
C THR A 130 2.15 3.07 -0.75
N ALA A 131 2.82 4.22 -0.91
CA ALA A 131 2.39 5.25 -1.84
C ALA A 131 2.54 4.80 -3.31
N PRO A 132 1.50 4.92 -4.15
CA PRO A 132 1.54 4.46 -5.55
C PRO A 132 2.35 5.39 -6.47
N MET A 133 2.62 6.61 -6.02
CA MET A 133 3.35 7.63 -6.78
C MET A 133 4.07 8.62 -5.87
N ASN A 134 4.98 9.41 -6.46
CA ASN A 134 5.59 10.55 -5.78
C ASN A 134 4.56 11.68 -5.63
N GLY A 135 4.52 12.35 -4.48
CA GLY A 135 3.61 13.46 -4.27
C GLY A 135 3.55 13.92 -2.83
N TYR A 136 2.46 14.57 -2.48
CA TYR A 136 2.15 15.02 -1.12
C TYR A 136 0.81 14.41 -0.69
N ILE A 137 0.71 14.03 0.56
CA ILE A 137 -0.56 13.59 1.14
C ILE A 137 -1.48 14.81 1.25
N THR A 138 -2.62 14.75 0.57
CA THR A 138 -3.63 15.83 0.63
C THR A 138 -4.65 15.58 1.72
N GLN A 139 -5.01 14.33 1.92
CA GLN A 139 -6.01 13.94 2.92
C GLN A 139 -5.69 12.56 3.50
N VAL A 140 -5.93 12.40 4.79
CA VAL A 140 -5.94 11.12 5.51
C VAL A 140 -7.38 10.81 5.88
N LEU A 141 -7.86 9.61 5.53
CA LEU A 141 -9.27 9.21 5.61
C LEU A 141 -9.58 8.26 6.79
N VAL A 142 -8.54 7.85 7.51
CA VAL A 142 -8.61 6.91 8.63
C VAL A 142 -7.81 7.43 9.81
N ASN A 143 -8.11 6.96 11.02
CA ASN A 143 -7.38 7.31 12.23
C ASN A 143 -6.43 6.20 12.66
N GLU A 144 -5.46 6.56 13.50
CA GLU A 144 -4.58 5.59 14.15
C GLU A 144 -5.41 4.59 14.97
N GLY A 145 -5.22 3.30 14.72
CA GLY A 145 -5.93 2.23 15.41
C GLY A 145 -7.29 1.85 14.82
N ASP A 146 -7.73 2.50 13.74
CA ASP A 146 -8.97 2.11 13.06
C ASP A 146 -8.84 0.70 12.46
N TYR A 147 -9.94 -0.05 12.46
CA TYR A 147 -10.04 -1.27 11.69
C TYR A 147 -10.38 -0.93 10.24
N VAL A 148 -9.58 -1.40 9.30
CA VAL A 148 -9.77 -1.21 7.85
C VAL A 148 -9.99 -2.53 7.15
N THR A 149 -10.72 -2.51 6.04
CA THR A 149 -10.92 -3.66 5.17
C THR A 149 -10.07 -3.52 3.90
N ALA A 150 -9.72 -4.65 3.29
CA ALA A 150 -8.99 -4.64 2.03
C ALA A 150 -9.75 -3.82 0.97
N GLY A 151 -9.04 -2.90 0.30
CA GLY A 151 -9.62 -1.96 -0.67
C GLY A 151 -10.16 -0.67 -0.08
N GLN A 152 -10.25 -0.53 1.25
CA GLN A 152 -10.72 0.71 1.89
C GLN A 152 -9.73 1.86 1.65
N PRO A 153 -10.22 3.07 1.31
CA PRO A 153 -9.40 4.27 1.17
C PRO A 153 -8.73 4.66 2.50
N VAL A 154 -7.43 4.89 2.48
CA VAL A 154 -6.62 5.28 3.65
C VAL A 154 -6.19 6.74 3.57
N ALA A 155 -5.70 7.16 2.42
CA ALA A 155 -5.23 8.51 2.19
C ALA A 155 -5.28 8.87 0.71
N VAL A 156 -5.14 10.15 0.39
CA VAL A 156 -5.01 10.64 -0.97
C VAL A 156 -3.64 11.28 -1.14
N VAL A 157 -2.93 10.89 -2.20
CA VAL A 157 -1.66 11.49 -2.62
C VAL A 157 -1.87 12.27 -3.90
N SER A 158 -1.33 13.51 -3.95
CA SER A 158 -1.41 14.39 -5.11
C SER A 158 -0.01 14.82 -5.56
N GLN A 159 0.17 14.87 -6.89
CA GLN A 159 1.35 15.52 -7.48
C GLN A 159 1.03 17.00 -7.69
N ASN A 160 1.64 17.90 -6.92
CA ASN A 160 1.47 19.36 -7.05
C ASN A 160 2.10 19.93 -8.34
N GLY A 161 2.28 19.13 -9.37
CA GLY A 161 2.94 19.55 -10.60
C GLY A 161 2.07 20.35 -11.58
N ARG A 162 0.74 20.30 -11.43
CA ARG A 162 -0.20 21.02 -12.30
C ARG A 162 -1.41 21.49 -11.50
N LEU A 163 -1.61 22.78 -11.47
CA LEU A 163 -2.76 23.42 -10.86
C LEU A 163 -3.69 23.94 -11.97
N GLN A 164 -4.99 23.82 -11.75
CA GLN A 164 -6.02 24.46 -12.57
C GLN A 164 -6.60 25.63 -11.78
N LEU A 165 -6.69 26.79 -12.43
CA LEU A 165 -7.45 27.92 -11.92
C LEU A 165 -8.86 27.85 -12.50
N ARG A 166 -9.85 27.66 -11.65
CA ARG A 166 -11.25 27.82 -11.99
C ARG A 166 -11.65 29.23 -11.61
N ALA A 167 -11.89 30.08 -12.60
CA ALA A 167 -12.37 31.44 -12.39
C ALA A 167 -13.87 31.49 -12.76
N ASP A 168 -14.67 32.04 -11.87
CA ASP A 168 -16.07 32.35 -12.11
C ASP A 168 -16.13 33.83 -12.59
N LEU A 169 -16.59 34.06 -13.83
CA LEU A 169 -16.74 35.32 -14.46
C LEU A 169 -18.16 35.85 -14.31
#